data_a19caa15e10e2b1af3312cda8ae0bb2e
#
_entry.id   a19caa15e10e2b1af3312cda8ae0bb2e
#
_cell.length_a   1.000
_cell.length_b   1.000
_cell.length_c   1.000
_cell.angle_alpha   90.00
_cell.angle_beta   90.00
_cell.angle_gamma   90.00
#
_symmetry.space_group_name_H-M   'P 1'
#
loop_
_entity.id
_entity.type
_entity.pdbx_description
1 polymer ?
#
loop_
_entity_poly.entity_id
_entity_poly.type
_entity_poly.pdbx_seq_one_letter_code
_entity_poly.pdbx_strand_id
1 'polypeptide(L)'
;MSNQQSTPRPRNGIRLRRRDANAAITDTIRLDFADQLRLIVHLLRWILLGAVVGILAGLSSAAFLQTLTWATDIRIEHGWLLFLLPIGGLVVGLSYHHLGGTAGGGNSLIIDEIHDPTACIPRRMAPLVFIGTVLTHLFGGSAGREGTAIQMSGSLTDGFSRLVRLDPDDRRLMLIAAIAGGFGAVFGVPIAGCVFALEVQAVGRMRYDALLPALSASLVGDLVMRAVGVKHVAQPPLGDIHATAGLAGKVALAGLAFGLVSIVFIELVHAIRYAFATIVRWPPARPLLGGIGVGGLVYLTGTRDYLGLSVPLITTATAGGVGIIAGAFALKLLFTALTLGSGFQGGEVTPLFVIGATLGVTMGRLLNVSIPLMAAIGLVAVFAGAANTPLACTVMGVELFGGGGVVMFAIACVVSYIFSSHRGIYGTQRIDSPKGPVHLIADYSGMTLNHLGQRRRQAKD
;
A
#
# COMPACT_ATOMS: atom_id res chain seq x y z
N MET A 1 4.96 91.79 -27.30
CA MET A 1 3.88 90.94 -27.64
C MET A 1 4.01 89.70 -26.79
N SER A 2 3.26 89.64 -25.73
CA SER A 2 3.24 88.68 -24.62
C SER A 2 2.19 87.61 -24.92
N ASN A 3 2.57 86.32 -24.87
CA ASN A 3 1.58 85.27 -24.88
C ASN A 3 1.75 84.44 -23.57
N GLN A 4 0.85 84.70 -22.65
CA GLN A 4 0.69 83.95 -21.43
C GLN A 4 -0.02 82.66 -21.75
N GLN A 5 0.65 81.56 -21.58
CA GLN A 5 0.01 80.23 -21.53
C GLN A 5 -0.43 79.91 -20.11
N SER A 6 -1.72 79.84 -19.92
CA SER A 6 -2.39 79.38 -18.71
C SER A 6 -2.34 77.87 -18.60
N THR A 7 -1.68 77.34 -17.56
CA THR A 7 -1.74 75.94 -17.17
C THR A 7 -3.07 75.64 -16.49
N PRO A 8 -3.78 74.56 -16.90
CA PRO A 8 -4.96 74.11 -16.13
C PRO A 8 -4.50 73.31 -14.89
N ARG A 9 -4.99 73.68 -13.73
CA ARG A 9 -4.89 72.93 -12.47
C ARG A 9 -5.75 71.68 -12.53
N PRO A 10 -5.26 70.49 -12.13
CA PRO A 10 -6.11 69.32 -12.00
C PRO A 10 -6.98 69.44 -10.74
N ARG A 11 -8.25 69.70 -10.93
CA ARG A 11 -9.30 69.41 -9.96
C ARG A 11 -9.80 68.02 -10.25
N ASN A 12 -9.46 67.08 -9.40
CA ASN A 12 -10.37 65.95 -9.08
C ASN A 12 -9.81 65.24 -7.84
N GLY A 13 -10.10 65.75 -6.67
CA GLY A 13 -10.06 64.96 -5.46
C GLY A 13 -11.19 63.92 -5.54
N ILE A 14 -10.81 62.68 -5.73
CA ILE A 14 -11.73 61.56 -5.60
C ILE A 14 -12.19 61.51 -4.15
N ARG A 15 -13.31 62.15 -3.85
CA ARG A 15 -14.05 61.86 -2.63
C ARG A 15 -14.63 60.47 -2.81
N LEU A 16 -13.92 59.42 -2.43
CA LEU A 16 -14.50 58.12 -2.16
C LEU A 16 -15.61 58.35 -1.14
N ARG A 17 -16.85 58.21 -1.59
CA ARG A 17 -18.00 58.32 -0.67
C ARG A 17 -17.83 57.15 0.32
N ARG A 18 -17.89 57.47 1.62
CA ARG A 18 -17.85 56.45 2.71
C ARG A 18 -18.88 55.34 2.51
N ARG A 19 -19.96 55.59 1.76
CA ARG A 19 -20.96 54.60 1.35
C ARG A 19 -20.38 53.55 0.38
N ASP A 20 -19.54 53.94 -0.57
CA ASP A 20 -18.98 53.03 -1.58
C ASP A 20 -17.88 52.17 -0.97
N ALA A 21 -17.11 52.72 -0.01
CA ALA A 21 -16.12 51.94 0.75
C ALA A 21 -16.79 50.91 1.70
N ASN A 22 -17.88 51.30 2.38
CA ASN A 22 -18.64 50.35 3.20
C ASN A 22 -19.36 49.27 2.36
N ALA A 23 -19.85 49.63 1.17
CA ALA A 23 -20.43 48.64 0.25
C ALA A 23 -19.36 47.68 -0.28
N ALA A 24 -18.19 48.18 -0.68
CA ALA A 24 -17.07 47.35 -1.11
C ALA A 24 -16.55 46.45 -0.01
N ILE A 25 -16.45 46.94 1.24
CA ILE A 25 -16.06 46.12 2.41
C ILE A 25 -17.14 45.12 2.74
N THR A 26 -18.43 45.45 2.63
CA THR A 26 -19.54 44.53 2.89
C THR A 26 -19.65 43.46 1.81
N ASP A 27 -19.34 43.76 0.55
CA ASP A 27 -19.26 42.77 -0.55
C ASP A 27 -18.03 41.90 -0.45
N THR A 28 -16.92 42.39 0.08
CA THR A 28 -15.69 41.61 0.35
C THR A 28 -15.82 40.72 1.59
N ILE A 29 -16.68 41.10 2.56
CA ILE A 29 -16.94 40.34 3.80
C ILE A 29 -18.27 39.53 3.69
N ARG A 30 -18.99 39.61 2.62
CA ARG A 30 -20.05 38.64 2.34
C ARG A 30 -19.36 37.30 2.12
N LEU A 31 -19.12 36.62 3.26
CA LEU A 31 -19.11 35.18 3.29
C LEU A 31 -20.37 34.75 2.53
N ASP A 32 -20.21 34.32 1.29
CA ASP A 32 -21.38 33.93 0.50
C ASP A 32 -21.94 32.67 1.19
N PHE A 33 -22.91 32.89 2.07
CA PHE A 33 -23.50 31.82 2.91
C PHE A 33 -23.99 30.66 2.04
N ALA A 34 -24.35 30.93 0.80
CA ALA A 34 -24.73 29.94 -0.18
C ALA A 34 -23.53 29.07 -0.62
N ASP A 35 -22.33 29.67 -0.78
CA ASP A 35 -21.12 28.91 -1.11
C ASP A 35 -20.64 28.08 0.08
N GLN A 36 -20.71 28.61 1.32
CA GLN A 36 -20.41 27.82 2.51
C GLN A 36 -21.36 26.64 2.67
N LEU A 37 -22.66 26.84 2.42
CA LEU A 37 -23.65 25.76 2.48
C LEU A 37 -23.37 24.68 1.41
N ARG A 38 -23.00 25.07 0.20
CA ARG A 38 -22.59 24.13 -0.86
C ARG A 38 -21.37 23.31 -0.45
N LEU A 39 -20.36 23.94 0.18
CA LEU A 39 -19.18 23.25 0.70
C LEU A 39 -19.57 22.27 1.82
N ILE A 40 -20.45 22.64 2.74
CA ILE A 40 -20.92 21.73 3.80
C ILE A 40 -21.65 20.51 3.17
N VAL A 41 -22.54 20.73 2.23
CA VAL A 41 -23.25 19.64 1.54
C VAL A 41 -22.26 18.72 0.81
N HIS A 42 -21.25 19.30 0.14
CA HIS A 42 -20.17 18.55 -0.52
C HIS A 42 -19.37 17.72 0.49
N LEU A 43 -18.96 18.29 1.61
CA LEU A 43 -18.27 17.59 2.68
C LEU A 43 -19.09 16.44 3.23
N LEU A 44 -20.36 16.68 3.57
CA LEU A 44 -21.25 15.64 4.08
C LEU A 44 -21.46 14.49 3.09
N ARG A 45 -21.62 14.81 1.80
CA ARG A 45 -21.73 13.80 0.73
C ARG A 45 -20.52 12.86 0.73
N TRP A 46 -19.29 13.42 0.73
CA TRP A 46 -18.07 12.62 0.67
C TRP A 46 -17.77 11.86 1.97
N ILE A 47 -18.12 12.43 3.12
CA ILE A 47 -18.04 11.71 4.40
C ILE A 47 -18.99 10.50 4.39
N LEU A 48 -20.24 10.68 3.94
CA LEU A 48 -21.22 9.60 3.90
C LEU A 48 -20.84 8.51 2.88
N LEU A 49 -20.43 8.90 1.67
CA LEU A 49 -19.97 7.95 0.65
C LEU A 49 -18.72 7.18 1.13
N GLY A 50 -17.74 7.90 1.69
CA GLY A 50 -16.56 7.28 2.29
C GLY A 50 -16.90 6.35 3.45
N ALA A 51 -17.86 6.71 4.31
CA ALA A 51 -18.33 5.86 5.40
C ALA A 51 -18.95 4.56 4.89
N VAL A 52 -19.77 4.61 3.82
CA VAL A 52 -20.30 3.39 3.19
C VAL A 52 -19.18 2.49 2.68
N VAL A 53 -18.17 3.07 2.01
CA VAL A 53 -16.98 2.30 1.58
C VAL A 53 -16.26 1.71 2.79
N GLY A 54 -16.08 2.49 3.86
CA GLY A 54 -15.47 2.02 5.11
C GLY A 54 -16.22 0.84 5.73
N ILE A 55 -17.55 0.88 5.74
CA ILE A 55 -18.38 -0.25 6.22
C ILE A 55 -18.16 -1.49 5.35
N LEU A 56 -18.19 -1.35 4.02
CA LEU A 56 -17.95 -2.47 3.09
C LEU A 56 -16.55 -3.05 3.27
N ALA A 57 -15.53 -2.19 3.37
CA ALA A 57 -14.15 -2.59 3.59
C ALA A 57 -13.96 -3.25 4.96
N GLY A 58 -14.50 -2.65 6.02
CA GLY A 58 -14.40 -3.17 7.39
C GLY A 58 -15.06 -4.52 7.56
N LEU A 59 -16.31 -4.68 7.11
CA LEU A 59 -17.04 -5.96 7.21
C LEU A 59 -16.36 -7.07 6.39
N SER A 60 -15.99 -6.77 5.14
CA SER A 60 -15.30 -7.76 4.30
C SER A 60 -13.93 -8.14 4.86
N SER A 61 -13.16 -7.18 5.37
CA SER A 61 -11.88 -7.43 6.03
C SER A 61 -12.03 -8.20 7.33
N ALA A 62 -13.08 -7.92 8.14
CA ALA A 62 -13.36 -8.66 9.37
C ALA A 62 -13.66 -10.14 9.10
N ALA A 63 -14.56 -10.42 8.16
CA ALA A 63 -14.88 -11.78 7.75
C ALA A 63 -13.62 -12.50 7.22
N PHE A 64 -12.82 -11.79 6.42
CA PHE A 64 -11.58 -12.34 5.86
C PHE A 64 -10.54 -12.66 6.94
N LEU A 65 -10.26 -11.72 7.85
CA LEU A 65 -9.25 -11.94 8.90
C LEU A 65 -9.65 -13.04 9.88
N GLN A 66 -10.92 -13.13 10.25
CA GLN A 66 -11.41 -14.23 11.10
C GLN A 66 -11.24 -15.58 10.41
N THR A 67 -11.62 -15.69 9.14
CA THR A 67 -11.44 -16.91 8.35
C THR A 67 -9.96 -17.25 8.15
N LEU A 68 -9.11 -16.24 7.97
CA LEU A 68 -7.68 -16.43 7.81
C LEU A 68 -7.01 -16.91 9.09
N THR A 69 -7.43 -16.39 10.24
CA THR A 69 -6.97 -16.85 11.56
C THR A 69 -7.37 -18.31 11.76
N TRP A 70 -8.65 -18.66 11.53
CA TRP A 70 -9.13 -20.04 11.57
C TRP A 70 -8.31 -20.98 10.66
N ALA A 71 -8.05 -20.59 9.41
CA ALA A 71 -7.24 -21.38 8.48
C ALA A 71 -5.79 -21.56 8.96
N THR A 72 -5.23 -20.51 9.59
CA THR A 72 -3.88 -20.55 10.14
C THR A 72 -3.79 -21.48 11.35
N ASP A 73 -4.76 -21.42 12.26
CA ASP A 73 -4.83 -22.26 13.47
C ASP A 73 -4.95 -23.74 13.07
N ILE A 74 -5.87 -24.06 12.16
CA ILE A 74 -6.00 -25.43 11.60
C ILE A 74 -4.69 -25.94 10.98
N ARG A 75 -3.99 -25.08 10.24
CA ARG A 75 -2.69 -25.45 9.65
C ARG A 75 -1.63 -25.70 10.72
N ILE A 76 -1.62 -24.93 11.80
CA ILE A 76 -0.67 -25.12 12.89
C ILE A 76 -0.95 -26.42 13.63
N GLU A 77 -2.22 -26.71 13.94
CA GLU A 77 -2.64 -27.96 14.58
C GLU A 77 -2.41 -29.18 13.70
N HIS A 78 -2.63 -29.05 12.39
CA HIS A 78 -2.56 -30.12 11.41
C HIS A 78 -1.40 -29.92 10.44
N GLY A 79 -0.17 -30.05 10.91
CA GLY A 79 1.03 -29.79 10.10
C GLY A 79 1.16 -30.59 8.81
N TRP A 80 0.41 -31.69 8.64
CA TRP A 80 0.35 -32.49 7.41
C TRP A 80 -0.34 -31.74 6.26
N LEU A 81 -1.15 -30.71 6.53
CA LEU A 81 -1.83 -29.91 5.50
C LEU A 81 -0.84 -29.29 4.50
N LEU A 82 0.42 -29.09 4.89
CA LEU A 82 1.46 -28.62 3.98
C LEU A 82 1.64 -29.53 2.75
N PHE A 83 1.46 -30.84 2.90
CA PHE A 83 1.55 -31.78 1.77
C PHE A 83 0.41 -31.61 0.75
N LEU A 84 -0.68 -30.94 1.14
CA LEU A 84 -1.78 -30.58 0.25
C LEU A 84 -1.58 -29.20 -0.43
N LEU A 85 -0.53 -28.46 -0.12
CA LEU A 85 -0.26 -27.16 -0.76
C LEU A 85 -0.22 -27.26 -2.31
N PRO A 86 0.38 -28.28 -2.92
CA PRO A 86 0.32 -28.46 -4.39
C PRO A 86 -1.12 -28.60 -4.92
N ILE A 87 -1.96 -29.38 -4.23
CA ILE A 87 -3.37 -29.60 -4.60
C ILE A 87 -4.16 -28.28 -4.42
N GLY A 88 -3.97 -27.57 -3.29
CA GLY A 88 -4.54 -26.26 -3.06
C GLY A 88 -4.14 -25.25 -4.14
N GLY A 89 -2.87 -25.29 -4.55
CA GLY A 89 -2.36 -24.48 -5.66
C GLY A 89 -3.07 -24.80 -6.99
N LEU A 90 -3.28 -26.09 -7.29
CA LEU A 90 -4.03 -26.50 -8.49
C LEU A 90 -5.48 -25.98 -8.45
N VAL A 91 -6.15 -26.09 -7.30
CA VAL A 91 -7.53 -25.57 -7.14
C VAL A 91 -7.58 -24.08 -7.37
N VAL A 92 -6.66 -23.30 -6.77
CA VAL A 92 -6.55 -21.86 -6.99
C VAL A 92 -6.27 -21.56 -8.47
N GLY A 93 -5.33 -22.26 -9.08
CA GLY A 93 -4.97 -22.09 -10.49
C GLY A 93 -6.15 -22.36 -11.43
N LEU A 94 -6.90 -23.45 -11.21
CA LEU A 94 -8.12 -23.78 -11.97
C LEU A 94 -9.21 -22.72 -11.79
N SER A 95 -9.45 -22.27 -10.55
CA SER A 95 -10.44 -21.26 -10.25
C SER A 95 -10.15 -19.96 -11.01
N TYR A 96 -8.89 -19.50 -11.01
CA TYR A 96 -8.52 -18.29 -11.75
C TYR A 96 -8.47 -18.50 -13.26
N HIS A 97 -8.13 -19.70 -13.73
CA HIS A 97 -8.14 -20.02 -15.17
C HIS A 97 -9.55 -19.95 -15.76
N HIS A 98 -10.54 -20.51 -15.04
CA HIS A 98 -11.91 -20.59 -15.56
C HIS A 98 -12.78 -19.37 -15.16
N LEU A 99 -12.58 -18.83 -13.96
CA LEU A 99 -13.44 -17.79 -13.40
C LEU A 99 -12.75 -16.41 -13.29
N GLY A 100 -11.40 -16.36 -13.39
CA GLY A 100 -10.63 -15.14 -13.14
C GLY A 100 -10.94 -14.02 -14.14
N GLY A 101 -10.72 -14.26 -15.42
CA GLY A 101 -10.80 -13.20 -16.43
C GLY A 101 -9.96 -11.98 -16.01
N THR A 102 -10.55 -10.78 -16.05
CA THR A 102 -9.88 -9.53 -15.65
C THR A 102 -9.56 -9.46 -14.15
N ALA A 103 -10.24 -10.24 -13.28
CA ALA A 103 -9.94 -10.30 -11.85
C ALA A 103 -8.50 -10.76 -11.54
N GLY A 104 -7.85 -11.47 -12.47
CA GLY A 104 -6.44 -11.83 -12.36
C GLY A 104 -5.46 -10.66 -12.32
N GLY A 105 -5.89 -9.44 -12.70
CA GLY A 105 -5.10 -8.21 -12.58
C GLY A 105 -4.86 -7.75 -11.15
N GLY A 106 -5.64 -8.22 -10.19
CA GLY A 106 -5.44 -7.94 -8.77
C GLY A 106 -5.47 -6.45 -8.43
N ASN A 107 -4.56 -6.01 -7.55
CA ASN A 107 -4.45 -4.60 -7.15
C ASN A 107 -4.12 -3.68 -8.35
N SER A 108 -3.38 -4.19 -9.32
CA SER A 108 -3.04 -3.42 -10.53
C SER A 108 -4.28 -3.01 -11.32
N LEU A 109 -5.30 -3.87 -11.39
CA LEU A 109 -6.57 -3.54 -12.04
C LEU A 109 -7.27 -2.36 -11.35
N ILE A 110 -7.23 -2.29 -10.02
CA ILE A 110 -7.85 -1.19 -9.27
C ILE A 110 -7.14 0.13 -9.58
N ILE A 111 -5.80 0.12 -9.60
CA ILE A 111 -5.00 1.31 -9.92
C ILE A 111 -5.23 1.75 -11.37
N ASP A 112 -5.32 0.82 -12.32
CA ASP A 112 -5.63 1.12 -13.72
C ASP A 112 -7.00 1.79 -13.85
N GLU A 113 -8.03 1.25 -13.19
CA GLU A 113 -9.38 1.82 -13.22
C GLU A 113 -9.49 3.21 -12.58
N ILE A 114 -8.59 3.54 -11.64
CA ILE A 114 -8.49 4.88 -11.07
C ILE A 114 -7.90 5.86 -12.10
N HIS A 115 -6.96 5.42 -12.93
CA HIS A 115 -6.33 6.28 -13.93
C HIS A 115 -7.10 6.35 -15.24
N ASP A 116 -7.54 5.20 -15.73
CA ASP A 116 -8.28 5.06 -17.00
C ASP A 116 -9.51 4.18 -16.75
N PRO A 117 -10.68 4.79 -16.43
CA PRO A 117 -11.91 4.05 -16.13
C PRO A 117 -12.52 3.47 -17.42
N THR A 118 -11.92 2.41 -17.95
CA THR A 118 -12.32 1.77 -19.21
C THR A 118 -13.13 0.49 -19.01
N ALA A 119 -12.93 -0.20 -17.90
CA ALA A 119 -13.57 -1.46 -17.57
C ALA A 119 -14.19 -1.39 -16.17
N CYS A 120 -15.04 -2.35 -15.85
CA CYS A 120 -15.57 -2.50 -14.49
C CYS A 120 -14.71 -3.50 -13.69
N ILE A 121 -14.52 -3.25 -12.42
CA ILE A 121 -13.95 -4.27 -11.54
C ILE A 121 -14.97 -5.39 -11.38
N PRO A 122 -14.63 -6.65 -11.73
CA PRO A 122 -15.60 -7.73 -11.71
C PRO A 122 -15.98 -8.09 -10.26
N ARG A 123 -17.28 -8.19 -9.97
CA ARG A 123 -17.78 -8.56 -8.63
C ARG A 123 -17.23 -9.90 -8.14
N ARG A 124 -16.94 -10.84 -9.04
CA ARG A 124 -16.32 -12.13 -8.74
C ARG A 124 -14.89 -12.03 -8.21
N MET A 125 -14.23 -10.86 -8.32
CA MET A 125 -12.88 -10.64 -7.77
C MET A 125 -12.88 -10.81 -6.25
N ALA A 126 -13.86 -10.28 -5.53
CA ALA A 126 -13.93 -10.37 -4.07
C ALA A 126 -13.98 -11.84 -3.57
N PRO A 127 -14.93 -12.69 -3.98
CA PRO A 127 -14.94 -14.09 -3.52
C PRO A 127 -13.76 -14.90 -4.04
N LEU A 128 -13.26 -14.66 -5.27
CA LEU A 128 -12.12 -15.39 -5.81
C LEU A 128 -10.85 -15.15 -5.02
N VAL A 129 -10.54 -13.88 -4.72
CA VAL A 129 -9.33 -13.55 -3.97
C VAL A 129 -9.46 -13.96 -2.51
N PHE A 130 -10.65 -13.87 -1.91
CA PHE A 130 -10.95 -14.36 -0.56
C PHE A 130 -10.62 -15.85 -0.45
N ILE A 131 -11.29 -16.68 -1.25
CA ILE A 131 -11.11 -18.13 -1.23
C ILE A 131 -9.68 -18.52 -1.59
N GLY A 132 -9.11 -17.92 -2.64
CA GLY A 132 -7.76 -18.21 -3.08
C GLY A 132 -6.72 -17.92 -2.01
N THR A 133 -6.85 -16.81 -1.28
CA THR A 133 -5.92 -16.45 -0.19
C THR A 133 -6.11 -17.34 1.04
N VAL A 134 -7.34 -17.67 1.40
CA VAL A 134 -7.62 -18.60 2.51
C VAL A 134 -7.02 -19.98 2.22
N LEU A 135 -7.19 -20.51 1.02
CA LEU A 135 -6.59 -21.79 0.61
C LEU A 135 -5.06 -21.71 0.63
N THR A 136 -4.47 -20.62 0.16
CA THR A 136 -3.02 -20.41 0.22
C THR A 136 -2.51 -20.52 1.65
N HIS A 137 -3.18 -19.88 2.62
CA HIS A 137 -2.75 -19.88 4.03
C HIS A 137 -3.06 -21.21 4.73
N LEU A 138 -4.20 -21.82 4.45
CA LEU A 138 -4.62 -23.11 5.01
C LEU A 138 -3.58 -24.21 4.72
N PHE A 139 -3.03 -24.21 3.51
CA PHE A 139 -2.04 -25.21 3.09
C PHE A 139 -0.58 -24.74 3.28
N GLY A 140 -0.34 -23.53 3.76
CA GLY A 140 1.00 -23.08 4.15
C GLY A 140 1.76 -22.30 3.07
N GLY A 141 1.11 -21.74 2.07
CA GLY A 141 1.75 -20.80 1.15
C GLY A 141 2.18 -19.52 1.89
N SER A 142 3.34 -18.98 1.56
CA SER A 142 3.91 -17.76 2.16
C SER A 142 3.37 -16.53 1.45
N ALA A 143 2.38 -15.87 2.03
CA ALA A 143 1.72 -14.71 1.45
C ALA A 143 1.19 -13.76 2.54
N GLY A 144 0.81 -12.54 2.13
CA GLY A 144 0.14 -11.54 2.96
C GLY A 144 -1.38 -11.54 2.78
N ARG A 145 -2.02 -10.59 3.42
CA ARG A 145 -3.49 -10.47 3.50
C ARG A 145 -4.04 -9.16 2.93
N GLU A 146 -3.21 -8.13 2.82
CA GLU A 146 -3.63 -6.75 2.53
C GLU A 146 -4.07 -6.57 1.09
N GLY A 147 -3.33 -7.14 0.15
CA GLY A 147 -3.72 -7.12 -1.26
C GLY A 147 -5.10 -7.71 -1.48
N THR A 148 -5.43 -8.77 -0.75
CA THR A 148 -6.74 -9.40 -0.74
C THR A 148 -7.82 -8.45 -0.23
N ALA A 149 -7.59 -7.77 0.91
CA ALA A 149 -8.55 -6.82 1.47
C ALA A 149 -8.79 -5.62 0.55
N ILE A 150 -7.75 -5.08 -0.08
CA ILE A 150 -7.88 -4.00 -1.07
C ILE A 150 -8.69 -4.46 -2.28
N GLN A 151 -8.44 -5.67 -2.80
CA GLN A 151 -9.19 -6.21 -3.93
C GLN A 151 -10.66 -6.46 -3.59
N MET A 152 -10.95 -6.96 -2.40
CA MET A 152 -12.32 -7.15 -1.92
C MET A 152 -13.03 -5.81 -1.77
N SER A 153 -12.42 -4.85 -1.08
CA SER A 153 -12.95 -3.51 -0.89
C SER A 153 -13.19 -2.81 -2.23
N GLY A 154 -12.21 -2.86 -3.15
CA GLY A 154 -12.34 -2.27 -4.49
C GLY A 154 -13.47 -2.87 -5.31
N SER A 155 -13.60 -4.21 -5.31
CA SER A 155 -14.66 -4.91 -6.03
C SER A 155 -16.07 -4.61 -5.48
N LEU A 156 -16.21 -4.56 -4.15
CA LEU A 156 -17.48 -4.23 -3.49
C LEU A 156 -17.85 -2.76 -3.73
N THR A 157 -16.88 -1.86 -3.60
CA THR A 157 -17.07 -0.42 -3.82
C THR A 157 -17.43 -0.12 -5.26
N ASP A 158 -16.80 -0.77 -6.24
CA ASP A 158 -17.16 -0.61 -7.64
C ASP A 158 -18.59 -1.12 -7.92
N GLY A 159 -18.97 -2.24 -7.29
CA GLY A 159 -20.33 -2.75 -7.33
C GLY A 159 -21.35 -1.76 -6.75
N PHE A 160 -21.03 -1.13 -5.61
CA PHE A 160 -21.84 -0.07 -4.99
C PHE A 160 -21.93 1.17 -5.87
N SER A 161 -20.79 1.67 -6.39
CA SER A 161 -20.74 2.85 -7.27
C SER A 161 -21.65 2.72 -8.47
N ARG A 162 -21.72 1.52 -9.07
CA ARG A 162 -22.65 1.21 -10.18
C ARG A 162 -24.08 1.13 -9.73
N LEU A 163 -24.37 0.61 -8.54
CA LEU A 163 -25.73 0.53 -7.99
C LEU A 163 -26.32 1.92 -7.80
N VAL A 164 -25.53 2.86 -7.27
CA VAL A 164 -25.97 4.26 -7.05
C VAL A 164 -25.71 5.17 -8.25
N ARG A 165 -25.19 4.62 -9.35
CA ARG A 165 -24.95 5.30 -10.64
C ARG A 165 -24.07 6.54 -10.49
N LEU A 166 -22.95 6.41 -9.77
CA LEU A 166 -21.95 7.48 -9.69
C LEU A 166 -21.34 7.74 -11.06
N ASP A 167 -21.01 9.01 -11.32
CA ASP A 167 -20.25 9.37 -12.51
C ASP A 167 -18.81 8.81 -12.45
N PRO A 168 -18.07 8.79 -13.57
CA PRO A 168 -16.72 8.22 -13.62
C PRO A 168 -15.74 8.89 -12.68
N ASP A 169 -15.83 10.21 -12.45
CA ASP A 169 -14.91 10.93 -11.57
C ASP A 169 -15.18 10.62 -10.10
N ASP A 170 -16.44 10.62 -9.69
CA ASP A 170 -16.84 10.19 -8.34
C ASP A 170 -16.46 8.73 -8.08
N ARG A 171 -16.66 7.83 -9.07
CA ARG A 171 -16.26 6.43 -8.99
C ARG A 171 -14.74 6.27 -8.75
N ARG A 172 -13.91 7.09 -9.39
CA ARG A 172 -12.45 7.11 -9.16
C ARG A 172 -12.11 7.44 -7.72
N LEU A 173 -12.73 8.47 -7.16
CA LEU A 173 -12.53 8.87 -5.76
C LEU A 173 -12.97 7.76 -4.79
N MET A 174 -14.08 7.06 -5.10
CA MET A 174 -14.54 5.92 -4.31
C MET A 174 -13.58 4.73 -4.36
N LEU A 175 -12.92 4.46 -5.49
CA LEU A 175 -11.91 3.41 -5.59
C LEU A 175 -10.66 3.75 -4.77
N ILE A 176 -10.26 5.02 -4.74
CA ILE A 176 -9.18 5.48 -3.85
C ILE A 176 -9.59 5.28 -2.36
N ALA A 177 -10.83 5.65 -2.02
CA ALA A 177 -11.37 5.40 -0.68
C ALA A 177 -11.43 3.90 -0.33
N ALA A 178 -11.68 3.03 -1.32
CA ALA A 178 -11.66 1.58 -1.13
C ALA A 178 -10.27 1.05 -0.78
N ILE A 179 -9.22 1.58 -1.42
CA ILE A 179 -7.82 1.27 -1.05
C ILE A 179 -7.56 1.70 0.40
N ALA A 180 -7.96 2.93 0.77
CA ALA A 180 -7.79 3.45 2.12
C ALA A 180 -8.50 2.59 3.17
N GLY A 181 -9.78 2.27 2.94
CA GLY A 181 -10.61 1.45 3.83
C GLY A 181 -10.07 0.03 3.98
N GLY A 182 -9.71 -0.62 2.85
CA GLY A 182 -9.17 -1.97 2.87
C GLY A 182 -7.82 -2.08 3.58
N PHE A 183 -6.91 -1.11 3.34
CA PHE A 183 -5.60 -1.09 3.98
C PHE A 183 -5.70 -0.71 5.47
N GLY A 184 -6.39 0.38 5.79
CA GLY A 184 -6.54 0.87 7.16
C GLY A 184 -7.24 -0.15 8.07
N ALA A 185 -8.30 -0.79 7.59
CA ALA A 185 -9.03 -1.82 8.32
C ALA A 185 -8.16 -3.04 8.64
N VAL A 186 -7.39 -3.55 7.68
CA VAL A 186 -6.58 -4.78 7.87
C VAL A 186 -5.43 -4.58 8.85
N PHE A 187 -4.82 -3.41 8.88
CA PHE A 187 -3.68 -3.12 9.75
C PHE A 187 -4.03 -2.41 11.04
N GLY A 188 -5.21 -1.79 11.14
CA GLY A 188 -5.58 -0.94 12.27
C GLY A 188 -4.80 0.38 12.30
N VAL A 189 -4.45 0.90 11.11
CA VAL A 189 -3.69 2.14 10.91
C VAL A 189 -4.46 3.09 9.98
N PRO A 190 -5.55 3.70 10.46
CA PRO A 190 -6.46 4.44 9.62
C PRO A 190 -5.86 5.67 8.95
N ILE A 191 -4.95 6.40 9.62
CA ILE A 191 -4.32 7.57 9.01
C ILE A 191 -3.32 7.13 7.92
N ALA A 192 -2.50 6.13 8.22
CA ALA A 192 -1.58 5.58 7.22
C ALA A 192 -2.34 4.96 6.03
N GLY A 193 -3.49 4.32 6.26
CA GLY A 193 -4.35 3.80 5.20
C GLY A 193 -4.87 4.88 4.27
N CYS A 194 -5.29 6.02 4.83
CA CYS A 194 -5.66 7.20 4.04
C CYS A 194 -4.48 7.70 3.21
N VAL A 195 -3.33 7.99 3.84
CA VAL A 195 -2.14 8.51 3.14
C VAL A 195 -1.66 7.52 2.07
N PHE A 196 -1.68 6.21 2.36
CA PHE A 196 -1.31 5.16 1.41
C PHE A 196 -2.17 5.19 0.15
N ALA A 197 -3.48 5.31 0.30
CA ALA A 197 -4.38 5.37 -0.84
C ALA A 197 -4.15 6.60 -1.74
N LEU A 198 -3.75 7.73 -1.15
CA LEU A 198 -3.42 8.94 -1.90
C LEU A 198 -2.06 8.88 -2.59
N GLU A 199 -1.09 8.16 -2.00
CA GLU A 199 0.29 8.10 -2.45
C GLU A 199 0.56 6.96 -3.44
N VAL A 200 -0.11 5.80 -3.27
CA VAL A 200 0.15 4.58 -4.06
C VAL A 200 -0.23 4.68 -5.54
N GLN A 201 -1.01 5.67 -5.92
CA GLN A 201 -1.53 5.85 -7.29
C GLN A 201 -0.43 6.15 -8.31
N ALA A 202 0.51 7.03 -7.92
CA ALA A 202 1.55 7.50 -8.81
C ALA A 202 2.83 7.82 -8.05
N VAL A 203 3.97 7.46 -8.63
CA VAL A 203 5.28 7.81 -8.08
C VAL A 203 5.48 9.32 -8.17
N GLY A 204 5.70 9.96 -7.02
CA GLY A 204 5.98 11.39 -6.92
C GLY A 204 4.76 12.30 -6.94
N ARG A 205 3.54 11.79 -6.76
CA ARG A 205 2.31 12.58 -6.67
C ARG A 205 1.33 12.03 -5.66
N MET A 206 0.62 12.92 -4.97
CA MET A 206 -0.51 12.57 -4.09
C MET A 206 -1.84 13.10 -4.63
N ARG A 207 -2.91 12.35 -4.44
CA ARG A 207 -4.27 12.66 -4.91
C ARG A 207 -5.10 13.30 -3.80
N TYR A 208 -4.88 14.59 -3.50
CA TYR A 208 -5.60 15.34 -2.45
C TYR A 208 -7.10 15.48 -2.68
N ASP A 209 -7.56 15.36 -3.94
CA ASP A 209 -8.98 15.34 -4.29
C ASP A 209 -9.76 14.21 -3.61
N ALA A 210 -9.10 13.09 -3.32
CA ALA A 210 -9.68 11.94 -2.61
C ALA A 210 -9.46 11.95 -1.09
N LEU A 211 -8.85 13.01 -0.51
CA LEU A 211 -8.47 13.04 0.92
C LEU A 211 -9.66 12.75 1.84
N LEU A 212 -10.77 13.43 1.62
CA LEU A 212 -11.94 13.32 2.50
C LEU A 212 -12.62 11.95 2.44
N PRO A 213 -12.97 11.40 1.26
CA PRO A 213 -13.54 10.06 1.17
C PRO A 213 -12.56 8.97 1.63
N ALA A 214 -11.25 9.10 1.36
CA ALA A 214 -10.24 8.16 1.82
C ALA A 214 -10.10 8.13 3.34
N LEU A 215 -10.04 9.31 3.97
CA LEU A 215 -9.97 9.41 5.44
C LEU A 215 -11.23 8.84 6.10
N SER A 216 -12.41 9.21 5.60
CA SER A 216 -13.68 8.68 6.10
C SER A 216 -13.74 7.15 5.97
N ALA A 217 -13.39 6.60 4.81
CA ALA A 217 -13.41 5.15 4.57
C ALA A 217 -12.43 4.40 5.47
N SER A 218 -11.23 4.94 5.66
CA SER A 218 -10.21 4.30 6.50
C SER A 218 -10.57 4.31 7.98
N LEU A 219 -11.05 5.45 8.49
CA LEU A 219 -11.50 5.57 9.88
C LEU A 219 -12.70 4.68 10.16
N VAL A 220 -13.74 4.73 9.31
CA VAL A 220 -14.94 3.92 9.50
C VAL A 220 -14.62 2.44 9.34
N GLY A 221 -13.72 2.06 8.41
CA GLY A 221 -13.28 0.68 8.24
C GLY A 221 -12.63 0.12 9.51
N ASP A 222 -11.73 0.86 10.15
CA ASP A 222 -11.11 0.48 11.42
C ASP A 222 -12.14 0.42 12.57
N LEU A 223 -13.06 1.38 12.66
CA LEU A 223 -14.13 1.37 13.64
C LEU A 223 -15.04 0.14 13.50
N VAL A 224 -15.41 -0.24 12.29
CA VAL A 224 -16.21 -1.45 12.01
C VAL A 224 -15.44 -2.70 12.43
N MET A 225 -14.14 -2.80 12.11
CA MET A 225 -13.29 -3.92 12.53
C MET A 225 -13.29 -4.09 14.05
N ARG A 226 -13.09 -3.00 14.78
CA ARG A 226 -13.13 -2.99 16.26
C ARG A 226 -14.51 -3.36 16.81
N ALA A 227 -15.57 -2.83 16.20
CA ALA A 227 -16.95 -3.13 16.60
C ALA A 227 -17.33 -4.62 16.43
N VAL A 228 -16.79 -5.27 15.40
CA VAL A 228 -16.96 -6.73 15.15
C VAL A 228 -16.04 -7.58 16.04
N GLY A 229 -15.18 -6.96 16.86
CA GLY A 229 -14.32 -7.65 17.82
C GLY A 229 -12.99 -8.16 17.24
N VAL A 230 -12.60 -7.74 16.03
CA VAL A 230 -11.29 -8.08 15.47
C VAL A 230 -10.22 -7.22 16.14
N LYS A 231 -9.22 -7.88 16.73
CA LYS A 231 -8.09 -7.22 17.39
C LYS A 231 -6.86 -7.26 16.50
N HIS A 232 -6.20 -6.12 16.35
CA HIS A 232 -4.89 -6.04 15.73
C HIS A 232 -3.80 -6.37 16.74
N VAL A 233 -2.70 -6.96 16.28
CA VAL A 233 -1.53 -7.23 17.12
C VAL A 233 -0.87 -5.90 17.46
N ALA A 234 -0.98 -5.49 18.73
CA ALA A 234 -0.32 -4.29 19.22
C ALA A 234 1.20 -4.48 19.18
N GLN A 235 1.89 -3.48 18.67
CA GLN A 235 3.35 -3.45 18.70
C GLN A 235 3.83 -2.68 19.95
N PRO A 236 4.97 -3.06 20.55
CA PRO A 236 5.51 -2.32 21.67
C PRO A 236 5.92 -0.91 21.22
N PRO A 237 5.53 0.14 21.97
CA PRO A 237 5.93 1.51 21.64
C PRO A 237 7.43 1.68 21.81
N LEU A 238 8.06 2.44 20.93
CA LEU A 238 9.52 2.67 20.94
C LEU A 238 9.95 3.74 21.93
N GLY A 239 9.15 4.32 22.73
CA GLY A 239 9.53 5.44 23.61
C GLY A 239 10.18 6.61 22.85
N ASP A 240 10.79 7.54 23.58
CA ASP A 240 11.43 8.71 23.00
C ASP A 240 12.82 8.36 22.43
N ILE A 241 13.00 8.58 21.14
CA ILE A 241 14.27 8.37 20.44
C ILE A 241 14.95 9.71 20.21
N HIS A 242 16.08 9.92 20.87
CA HIS A 242 16.90 11.12 20.62
C HIS A 242 17.56 11.04 19.23
N ALA A 243 17.13 11.93 18.33
CA ALA A 243 17.66 12.03 16.99
C ALA A 243 19.08 12.66 17.02
N THR A 244 20.10 11.82 16.94
CA THR A 244 21.49 12.26 16.79
C THR A 244 21.95 12.08 15.34
N ALA A 245 22.92 12.90 14.90
CA ALA A 245 23.49 12.78 13.55
C ALA A 245 24.09 11.38 13.30
N GLY A 246 24.73 10.78 14.33
CA GLY A 246 25.29 9.44 14.24
C GLY A 246 24.21 8.36 14.06
N LEU A 247 23.09 8.44 14.79
CA LEU A 247 21.97 7.52 14.61
C LEU A 247 21.31 7.72 13.24
N ALA A 248 21.07 8.97 12.82
CA ALA A 248 20.51 9.29 11.51
C ALA A 248 21.37 8.72 10.36
N GLY A 249 22.69 8.84 10.44
CA GLY A 249 23.63 8.25 9.48
C GLY A 249 23.55 6.72 9.42
N LYS A 250 23.47 6.03 10.56
CA LYS A 250 23.29 4.58 10.63
C LYS A 250 21.96 4.13 10.05
N VAL A 251 20.87 4.87 10.34
CA VAL A 251 19.53 4.62 9.80
C VAL A 251 19.48 4.85 8.30
N ALA A 252 20.13 5.91 7.80
CA ALA A 252 20.25 6.15 6.35
C ALA A 252 21.00 5.00 5.66
N LEU A 253 22.11 4.53 6.23
CA LEU A 253 22.85 3.37 5.72
C LEU A 253 21.97 2.10 5.69
N ALA A 254 21.20 1.84 6.78
CA ALA A 254 20.22 0.75 6.79
C ALA A 254 19.12 0.94 5.72
N GLY A 255 18.69 2.19 5.48
CA GLY A 255 17.74 2.56 4.43
C GLY A 255 18.18 2.13 3.03
N LEU A 256 19.48 2.19 2.73
CA LEU A 256 20.05 1.68 1.47
C LEU A 256 19.84 0.15 1.36
N ALA A 257 20.11 -0.59 2.43
CA ALA A 257 19.92 -2.04 2.46
C ALA A 257 18.43 -2.40 2.32
N PHE A 258 17.53 -1.67 2.97
CA PHE A 258 16.09 -1.85 2.85
C PHE A 258 15.58 -1.60 1.44
N GLY A 259 16.06 -0.54 0.77
CA GLY A 259 15.75 -0.25 -0.63
C GLY A 259 16.29 -1.33 -1.58
N LEU A 260 17.50 -1.83 -1.36
CA LEU A 260 18.07 -2.91 -2.16
C LEU A 260 17.26 -4.20 -2.03
N VAL A 261 16.89 -4.59 -0.81
CA VAL A 261 16.09 -5.81 -0.56
C VAL A 261 14.69 -5.69 -1.16
N SER A 262 14.08 -4.49 -1.17
CA SER A 262 12.82 -4.27 -1.88
C SER A 262 12.96 -4.51 -3.39
N ILE A 263 14.06 -4.08 -4.02
CA ILE A 263 14.36 -4.39 -5.43
C ILE A 263 14.48 -5.90 -5.64
N VAL A 264 15.28 -6.58 -4.81
CA VAL A 264 15.50 -8.03 -4.93
C VAL A 264 14.18 -8.78 -4.83
N PHE A 265 13.30 -8.40 -3.89
CA PHE A 265 11.98 -8.99 -3.77
C PHE A 265 11.15 -8.85 -5.05
N ILE A 266 11.03 -7.63 -5.57
CA ILE A 266 10.24 -7.32 -6.76
C ILE A 266 10.76 -8.10 -7.97
N GLU A 267 12.08 -8.02 -8.22
CA GLU A 267 12.70 -8.69 -9.36
C GLU A 267 12.61 -10.21 -9.25
N LEU A 268 12.76 -10.77 -8.06
CA LEU A 268 12.66 -12.23 -7.86
C LEU A 268 11.24 -12.74 -8.08
N VAL A 269 10.22 -12.04 -7.57
CA VAL A 269 8.80 -12.39 -7.83
C VAL A 269 8.52 -12.36 -9.34
N HIS A 270 8.99 -11.31 -10.03
CA HIS A 270 8.81 -11.20 -11.47
C HIS A 270 9.59 -12.27 -12.25
N ALA A 271 10.84 -12.56 -11.85
CA ALA A 271 11.66 -13.59 -12.49
C ALA A 271 11.05 -14.98 -12.34
N ILE A 272 10.57 -15.32 -11.15
CA ILE A 272 9.88 -16.60 -10.89
C ILE A 272 8.59 -16.67 -11.70
N ARG A 273 7.78 -15.61 -11.72
CA ARG A 273 6.54 -15.55 -12.52
C ARG A 273 6.84 -15.76 -14.02
N TYR A 274 7.87 -15.10 -14.53
CA TYR A 274 8.30 -15.27 -15.91
C TYR A 274 8.78 -16.68 -16.20
N ALA A 275 9.60 -17.26 -15.32
CA ALA A 275 10.10 -18.63 -15.46
C ALA A 275 8.95 -19.65 -15.49
N PHE A 276 8.00 -19.55 -14.53
CA PHE A 276 6.82 -20.43 -14.54
C PHE A 276 5.94 -20.21 -15.79
N ALA A 277 5.80 -18.98 -16.25
CA ALA A 277 5.02 -18.68 -17.46
C ALA A 277 5.65 -19.27 -18.72
N THR A 278 6.98 -19.34 -18.78
CA THR A 278 7.73 -19.86 -19.92
C THR A 278 7.84 -21.39 -19.92
N ILE A 279 8.13 -21.95 -18.74
CA ILE A 279 8.37 -23.41 -18.60
C ILE A 279 7.05 -24.18 -18.54
N VAL A 280 6.05 -23.65 -17.82
CA VAL A 280 4.78 -24.36 -17.57
C VAL A 280 3.69 -23.79 -18.47
N ARG A 281 3.41 -24.50 -19.57
CA ARG A 281 2.42 -24.06 -20.58
C ARG A 281 0.99 -23.99 -20.04
N TRP A 282 0.62 -24.92 -19.16
CA TRP A 282 -0.72 -24.98 -18.57
C TRP A 282 -0.78 -24.13 -17.30
N PRO A 283 -1.46 -22.96 -17.31
CA PRO A 283 -1.43 -22.01 -16.19
C PRO A 283 -1.82 -22.60 -14.83
N PRO A 284 -2.84 -23.49 -14.70
CA PRO A 284 -3.19 -24.08 -13.42
C PRO A 284 -2.11 -24.96 -12.77
N ALA A 285 -1.19 -25.52 -13.57
CA ALA A 285 -0.09 -26.30 -13.04
C ALA A 285 1.01 -25.45 -12.38
N ARG A 286 1.07 -24.15 -12.63
CA ARG A 286 2.10 -23.26 -12.07
C ARG A 286 2.05 -23.22 -10.55
N PRO A 287 0.92 -22.90 -9.89
CA PRO A 287 0.86 -22.90 -8.43
C PRO A 287 0.94 -24.33 -7.84
N LEU A 288 0.53 -25.38 -8.55
CA LEU A 288 0.79 -26.77 -8.13
C LEU A 288 2.29 -27.02 -7.96
N LEU A 289 3.10 -26.72 -8.98
CA LEU A 289 4.56 -26.88 -8.93
C LEU A 289 5.21 -25.94 -7.91
N GLY A 290 4.69 -24.71 -7.78
CA GLY A 290 5.10 -23.78 -6.73
C GLY A 290 4.88 -24.35 -5.34
N GLY A 291 3.75 -25.01 -5.11
CA GLY A 291 3.45 -25.69 -3.84
C GLY A 291 4.44 -26.81 -3.52
N ILE A 292 4.84 -27.60 -4.52
CA ILE A 292 5.90 -28.61 -4.38
C ILE A 292 7.22 -27.92 -3.99
N GLY A 293 7.57 -26.81 -4.66
CA GLY A 293 8.78 -26.05 -4.37
C GLY A 293 8.78 -25.46 -2.95
N VAL A 294 7.66 -24.92 -2.46
CA VAL A 294 7.53 -24.44 -1.07
C VAL A 294 7.68 -25.59 -0.07
N GLY A 295 7.05 -26.74 -0.33
CA GLY A 295 7.26 -27.94 0.48
C GLY A 295 8.72 -28.39 0.53
N GLY A 296 9.40 -28.34 -0.61
CA GLY A 296 10.85 -28.60 -0.72
C GLY A 296 11.68 -27.62 0.09
N LEU A 297 11.35 -26.32 0.06
CA LEU A 297 12.03 -25.31 0.88
C LEU A 297 11.84 -25.57 2.38
N VAL A 298 10.66 -25.97 2.83
CA VAL A 298 10.42 -26.36 4.23
C VAL A 298 11.30 -27.56 4.63
N TYR A 299 11.39 -28.55 3.75
CA TYR A 299 12.23 -29.72 4.00
C TYR A 299 13.73 -29.34 4.10
N LEU A 300 14.22 -28.48 3.19
CA LEU A 300 15.61 -28.05 3.16
C LEU A 300 16.00 -27.15 4.35
N THR A 301 15.08 -26.28 4.78
CA THR A 301 15.35 -25.34 5.89
C THR A 301 15.06 -25.93 7.26
N GLY A 302 14.30 -27.01 7.34
CA GLY A 302 13.88 -27.63 8.59
C GLY A 302 12.91 -26.79 9.44
N THR A 303 12.37 -25.69 8.90
CA THR A 303 11.47 -24.79 9.63
C THR A 303 10.21 -24.43 8.85
N ARG A 304 9.14 -24.09 9.58
CA ARG A 304 7.85 -23.61 9.06
C ARG A 304 7.59 -22.15 9.36
N ASP A 305 8.55 -21.43 9.94
CA ASP A 305 8.39 -20.04 10.40
C ASP A 305 8.08 -19.06 9.27
N TYR A 306 8.49 -19.41 8.05
CA TYR A 306 8.32 -18.58 6.85
C TYR A 306 7.01 -18.85 6.08
N LEU A 307 6.17 -19.80 6.57
CA LEU A 307 4.86 -20.11 5.99
C LEU A 307 3.78 -19.11 6.44
N GLY A 308 2.79 -18.90 5.60
CA GLY A 308 1.69 -17.98 5.86
C GLY A 308 2.17 -16.56 6.09
N LEU A 309 1.53 -15.85 7.04
CA LEU A 309 1.84 -14.45 7.36
C LEU A 309 3.19 -14.26 8.07
N SER A 310 3.63 -15.24 8.87
CA SER A 310 4.85 -15.17 9.71
C SER A 310 4.83 -14.00 10.72
N VAL A 311 3.66 -13.59 11.23
CA VAL A 311 3.52 -12.49 12.22
C VAL A 311 4.38 -12.72 13.47
N PRO A 312 4.55 -13.93 14.01
CA PRO A 312 5.43 -14.17 15.15
C PRO A 312 6.87 -13.68 14.92
N LEU A 313 7.40 -13.71 13.69
CA LEU A 313 8.71 -13.16 13.39
C LEU A 313 8.76 -11.63 13.55
N ILE A 314 7.66 -10.92 13.24
CA ILE A 314 7.58 -9.48 13.48
C ILE A 314 7.62 -9.17 14.96
N THR A 315 6.76 -9.85 15.76
CA THR A 315 6.71 -9.62 17.21
C THR A 315 8.02 -9.96 17.90
N THR A 316 8.68 -11.06 17.51
CA THR A 316 10.01 -11.42 18.01
C THR A 316 11.06 -10.37 17.61
N ALA A 317 11.04 -9.87 16.38
CA ALA A 317 11.99 -8.87 15.90
C ALA A 317 11.86 -7.55 16.68
N THR A 318 10.63 -7.08 16.88
CA THR A 318 10.34 -5.84 17.62
C THR A 318 10.52 -5.98 19.13
N ALA A 319 10.50 -7.19 19.67
CA ALA A 319 10.79 -7.50 21.07
C ALA A 319 12.29 -7.72 21.38
N GLY A 320 13.20 -7.53 20.41
CA GLY A 320 14.65 -7.65 20.61
C GLY A 320 15.33 -8.71 19.75
N GLY A 321 14.58 -9.43 18.90
CA GLY A 321 15.11 -10.28 17.85
C GLY A 321 15.82 -11.57 18.34
N VAL A 322 15.56 -12.03 19.57
CA VAL A 322 16.17 -13.25 20.11
C VAL A 322 15.75 -14.46 19.26
N GLY A 323 16.73 -15.27 18.84
CA GLY A 323 16.50 -16.46 18.01
C GLY A 323 16.34 -16.17 16.51
N ILE A 324 16.20 -14.91 16.08
CA ILE A 324 16.16 -14.58 14.65
C ILE A 324 17.57 -14.70 14.06
N ILE A 325 17.71 -15.57 13.06
CA ILE A 325 18.96 -15.75 12.31
C ILE A 325 19.18 -14.58 11.33
N ALA A 326 20.43 -14.27 11.03
CA ALA A 326 20.77 -13.15 10.14
C ALA A 326 20.16 -13.27 8.71
N GLY A 327 19.95 -14.49 8.22
CA GLY A 327 19.35 -14.78 6.91
C GLY A 327 17.84 -14.90 6.90
N ALA A 328 17.14 -14.67 8.00
CA ALA A 328 15.68 -14.85 8.10
C ALA A 328 14.91 -14.05 7.05
N PHE A 329 15.34 -12.81 6.77
CA PHE A 329 14.75 -11.96 5.73
C PHE A 329 14.85 -12.58 4.33
N ALA A 330 15.98 -13.20 4.01
CA ALA A 330 16.22 -13.83 2.70
C ALA A 330 15.38 -15.09 2.55
N LEU A 331 15.23 -15.88 3.60
CA LEU A 331 14.34 -17.04 3.58
C LEU A 331 12.88 -16.62 3.41
N LYS A 332 12.37 -15.67 4.18
CA LYS A 332 11.01 -15.15 3.99
C LYS A 332 10.79 -14.62 2.56
N LEU A 333 11.77 -13.89 2.04
CA LEU A 333 11.73 -13.36 0.68
C LEU A 333 11.62 -14.51 -0.35
N LEU A 334 12.43 -15.55 -0.22
CA LEU A 334 12.42 -16.69 -1.13
C LEU A 334 11.10 -17.47 -1.08
N PHE A 335 10.61 -17.80 0.12
CA PHE A 335 9.33 -18.49 0.33
C PHE A 335 8.17 -17.72 -0.30
N THR A 336 8.13 -16.41 -0.08
CA THR A 336 7.06 -15.54 -0.62
C THR A 336 7.18 -15.39 -2.12
N ALA A 337 8.38 -15.15 -2.65
CA ALA A 337 8.60 -14.98 -4.07
C ALA A 337 8.22 -16.26 -4.85
N LEU A 338 8.52 -17.44 -4.30
CA LEU A 338 8.11 -18.71 -4.91
C LEU A 338 6.59 -18.90 -4.86
N THR A 339 5.95 -18.58 -3.72
CA THR A 339 4.50 -18.71 -3.57
C THR A 339 3.76 -17.78 -4.55
N LEU A 340 4.04 -16.49 -4.51
CA LEU A 340 3.33 -15.48 -5.32
C LEU A 340 3.75 -15.54 -6.79
N GLY A 341 5.04 -15.77 -7.05
CA GLY A 341 5.57 -15.89 -8.41
C GLY A 341 5.01 -17.08 -9.17
N SER A 342 4.70 -18.18 -8.49
CA SER A 342 4.08 -19.35 -9.12
C SER A 342 2.56 -19.19 -9.36
N GLY A 343 1.90 -18.18 -8.79
CA GLY A 343 0.50 -17.86 -9.06
C GLY A 343 -0.49 -18.19 -7.95
N PHE A 344 -0.01 -18.46 -6.73
CA PHE A 344 -0.88 -18.46 -5.55
C PHE A 344 -1.45 -17.07 -5.30
N GLN A 345 -2.61 -17.03 -4.64
CA GLN A 345 -3.25 -15.78 -4.26
C GLN A 345 -2.84 -15.34 -2.85
N GLY A 346 -2.68 -14.02 -2.67
CA GLY A 346 -2.32 -13.40 -1.41
C GLY A 346 -1.67 -12.04 -1.61
N GLY A 347 -1.45 -11.32 -0.52
CA GLY A 347 -0.79 -10.01 -0.52
C GLY A 347 0.73 -10.11 -0.46
N GLU A 348 1.40 -9.03 -0.82
CA GLU A 348 2.85 -8.87 -0.78
C GLU A 348 3.31 -8.10 0.45
N VAL A 349 2.41 -7.31 1.10
CA VAL A 349 2.75 -6.30 2.11
C VAL A 349 3.19 -6.92 3.45
N THR A 350 2.39 -7.82 4.06
CA THR A 350 2.83 -8.49 5.31
C THR A 350 4.15 -9.23 5.14
N PRO A 351 4.41 -10.00 4.06
CA PRO A 351 5.73 -10.56 3.81
C PRO A 351 6.85 -9.51 3.78
N LEU A 352 6.63 -8.34 3.14
CA LEU A 352 7.59 -7.24 3.13
C LEU A 352 7.85 -6.69 4.53
N PHE A 353 6.82 -6.65 5.40
CA PHE A 353 7.00 -6.29 6.81
C PHE A 353 7.88 -7.29 7.55
N VAL A 354 7.66 -8.59 7.35
CA VAL A 354 8.51 -9.64 7.96
C VAL A 354 9.94 -9.55 7.46
N ILE A 355 10.12 -9.39 6.14
CA ILE A 355 11.42 -9.21 5.51
C ILE A 355 12.12 -7.98 6.10
N GLY A 356 11.42 -6.86 6.19
CA GLY A 356 11.94 -5.61 6.72
C GLY A 356 12.30 -5.71 8.20
N ALA A 357 11.41 -6.27 9.03
CA ALA A 357 11.65 -6.42 10.46
C ALA A 357 12.85 -7.35 10.75
N THR A 358 12.94 -8.48 10.07
CA THR A 358 14.06 -9.45 10.26
C THR A 358 15.38 -8.93 9.67
N LEU A 359 15.36 -8.20 8.56
CA LEU A 359 16.53 -7.47 8.06
C LEU A 359 16.94 -6.37 9.04
N GLY A 360 15.96 -5.68 9.66
CA GLY A 360 16.19 -4.69 10.71
C GLY A 360 16.93 -5.29 11.93
N VAL A 361 16.59 -6.52 12.34
CA VAL A 361 17.36 -7.23 13.38
C VAL A 361 18.83 -7.40 12.97
N THR A 362 19.09 -7.81 11.73
CA THR A 362 20.44 -7.99 11.20
C THR A 362 21.20 -6.66 11.14
N MET A 363 20.56 -5.61 10.63
CA MET A 363 21.15 -4.26 10.54
C MET A 363 21.37 -3.65 11.94
N GLY A 364 20.46 -3.88 12.89
CA GLY A 364 20.61 -3.45 14.28
C GLY A 364 21.86 -4.04 14.94
N ARG A 365 22.09 -5.34 14.74
CA ARG A 365 23.31 -6.03 15.22
C ARG A 365 24.56 -5.49 14.53
N LEU A 366 24.53 -5.34 13.20
CA LEU A 366 25.70 -4.90 12.41
C LEU A 366 26.10 -3.46 12.74
N LEU A 367 25.12 -2.56 12.88
CA LEU A 367 25.36 -1.12 13.09
C LEU A 367 25.42 -0.73 14.58
N ASN A 368 25.27 -1.70 15.49
CA ASN A 368 25.17 -1.47 16.93
C ASN A 368 24.12 -0.39 17.25
N VAL A 369 22.86 -0.67 16.83
CA VAL A 369 21.66 0.15 17.09
C VAL A 369 20.63 -0.73 17.77
N SER A 370 19.75 -0.15 18.59
CA SER A 370 18.64 -0.85 19.23
C SER A 370 17.89 -1.74 18.23
N ILE A 371 17.83 -3.04 18.51
CA ILE A 371 17.19 -4.03 17.62
C ILE A 371 15.70 -3.74 17.45
N PRO A 372 14.92 -3.47 18.54
CA PRO A 372 13.51 -3.09 18.38
C PRO A 372 13.30 -1.89 17.46
N LEU A 373 14.13 -0.85 17.62
CA LEU A 373 14.06 0.34 16.76
C LEU A 373 14.37 -0.01 15.31
N MET A 374 15.45 -0.74 15.06
CA MET A 374 15.86 -1.05 13.69
C MET A 374 14.90 -2.05 13.02
N ALA A 375 14.28 -2.96 13.77
CA ALA A 375 13.24 -3.86 13.30
C ALA A 375 11.96 -3.09 12.91
N ALA A 376 11.53 -2.14 13.74
CA ALA A 376 10.39 -1.27 13.43
C ALA A 376 10.66 -0.39 12.20
N ILE A 377 11.85 0.19 12.09
CA ILE A 377 12.28 0.97 10.91
C ILE A 377 12.29 0.09 9.67
N GLY A 378 12.89 -1.10 9.74
CA GLY A 378 12.98 -2.02 8.60
C GLY A 378 11.60 -2.47 8.10
N LEU A 379 10.66 -2.73 9.02
CA LEU A 379 9.28 -3.09 8.71
C LEU A 379 8.64 -2.09 7.74
N VAL A 380 8.70 -0.81 8.05
CA VAL A 380 8.09 0.23 7.21
C VAL A 380 8.94 0.61 6.02
N ALA A 381 10.28 0.61 6.13
CA ALA A 381 11.18 1.11 5.09
C ALA A 381 11.29 0.15 3.89
N VAL A 382 11.29 -1.17 4.09
CA VAL A 382 11.28 -2.13 2.97
C VAL A 382 9.99 -2.01 2.18
N PHE A 383 8.86 -1.83 2.85
CA PHE A 383 7.58 -1.61 2.18
C PHE A 383 7.52 -0.25 1.47
N ALA A 384 8.07 0.81 2.08
CA ALA A 384 8.16 2.13 1.44
C ALA A 384 8.90 2.08 0.09
N GLY A 385 10.01 1.34 0.04
CA GLY A 385 10.75 1.11 -1.20
C GLY A 385 9.98 0.27 -2.22
N ALA A 386 9.29 -0.77 -1.76
CA ALA A 386 8.57 -1.70 -2.62
C ALA A 386 7.26 -1.13 -3.18
N ALA A 387 6.53 -0.32 -2.40
CA ALA A 387 5.25 0.27 -2.79
C ALA A 387 5.36 1.69 -3.35
N ASN A 388 6.52 2.33 -3.25
CA ASN A 388 6.74 3.74 -3.60
C ASN A 388 5.91 4.72 -2.74
N THR A 389 5.75 4.43 -1.45
CA THR A 389 4.88 5.18 -0.52
C THR A 389 5.63 5.57 0.76
N PRO A 390 6.67 6.44 0.68
CA PRO A 390 7.49 6.79 1.84
C PRO A 390 6.73 7.55 2.93
N LEU A 391 5.78 8.42 2.57
CA LEU A 391 5.01 9.19 3.55
C LEU A 391 4.01 8.30 4.29
N ALA A 392 3.25 7.47 3.57
CA ALA A 392 2.32 6.52 4.18
C ALA A 392 3.03 5.56 5.14
N CYS A 393 4.21 5.06 4.76
CA CYS A 393 5.00 4.15 5.59
C CYS A 393 5.59 4.86 6.82
N THR A 394 5.97 6.14 6.71
CA THR A 394 6.38 6.95 7.86
C THR A 394 5.23 7.12 8.86
N VAL A 395 4.04 7.50 8.38
CA VAL A 395 2.83 7.62 9.21
C VAL A 395 2.46 6.28 9.85
N MET A 396 2.56 5.19 9.08
CA MET A 396 2.30 3.83 9.59
C MET A 396 3.27 3.45 10.72
N GLY A 397 4.55 3.82 10.62
CA GLY A 397 5.51 3.64 11.69
C GLY A 397 5.09 4.36 12.97
N VAL A 398 4.55 5.58 12.85
CA VAL A 398 4.03 6.36 13.99
C VAL A 398 2.78 5.71 14.59
N GLU A 399 1.82 5.26 13.76
CA GLU A 399 0.60 4.60 14.26
C GLU A 399 0.88 3.25 14.92
N LEU A 400 1.86 2.48 14.42
CA LEU A 400 2.20 1.16 14.97
C LEU A 400 3.09 1.22 16.20
N PHE A 401 4.08 2.12 16.25
CA PHE A 401 5.16 2.11 17.24
C PHE A 401 5.24 3.39 18.08
N GLY A 402 4.35 4.36 17.84
CA GLY A 402 4.38 5.67 18.53
C GLY A 402 5.26 6.70 17.84
N GLY A 403 5.09 7.98 18.24
CA GLY A 403 5.72 9.14 17.60
C GLY A 403 7.22 9.29 17.87
N GLY A 404 7.78 8.62 18.87
CA GLY A 404 9.18 8.81 19.30
C GLY A 404 10.22 8.51 18.21
N GLY A 405 9.89 7.65 17.24
CA GLY A 405 10.78 7.25 16.14
C GLY A 405 10.54 7.98 14.81
N VAL A 406 9.65 8.96 14.73
CA VAL A 406 9.17 9.53 13.46
C VAL A 406 10.29 10.02 12.53
N VAL A 407 11.30 10.69 13.06
CA VAL A 407 12.44 11.18 12.26
C VAL A 407 13.21 10.02 11.65
N MET A 408 13.42 8.95 12.39
CA MET A 408 14.13 7.77 11.92
C MET A 408 13.31 6.99 10.88
N PHE A 409 11.99 6.86 11.07
CA PHE A 409 11.10 6.30 10.06
C PHE A 409 11.16 7.09 8.75
N ALA A 410 11.07 8.44 8.83
CA ALA A 410 11.12 9.30 7.66
C ALA A 410 12.44 9.14 6.88
N ILE A 411 13.59 9.18 7.57
CA ILE A 411 14.92 9.01 6.95
C ILE A 411 14.99 7.66 6.22
N ALA A 412 14.66 6.56 6.90
CA ALA A 412 14.78 5.22 6.31
C ALA A 412 13.79 5.01 5.16
N CYS A 413 12.53 5.45 5.29
CA CYS A 413 11.51 5.32 4.24
C CYS A 413 11.89 6.12 2.99
N VAL A 414 12.37 7.36 3.15
CA VAL A 414 12.79 8.20 2.02
C VAL A 414 14.03 7.63 1.34
N VAL A 415 15.05 7.22 2.10
CA VAL A 415 16.25 6.60 1.53
C VAL A 415 15.91 5.32 0.80
N SER A 416 15.12 4.43 1.40
CA SER A 416 14.67 3.18 0.77
C SER A 416 13.87 3.45 -0.51
N TYR A 417 12.94 4.41 -0.48
CA TYR A 417 12.17 4.84 -1.65
C TYR A 417 13.06 5.31 -2.80
N ILE A 418 14.05 6.17 -2.53
CA ILE A 418 14.97 6.66 -3.57
C ILE A 418 15.79 5.50 -4.14
N PHE A 419 16.37 4.66 -3.26
CA PHE A 419 17.24 3.56 -3.67
C PHE A 419 16.49 2.41 -4.34
N SER A 420 15.19 2.23 -4.12
CA SER A 420 14.38 1.25 -4.85
C SER A 420 14.24 1.59 -6.35
N SER A 421 14.71 2.76 -6.78
CA SER A 421 14.61 3.22 -8.17
C SER A 421 13.14 3.19 -8.66
N HIS A 422 12.91 3.10 -9.97
CA HIS A 422 11.57 2.99 -10.56
C HIS A 422 11.14 1.51 -10.65
N ARG A 423 11.03 0.87 -9.48
CA ARG A 423 10.48 -0.48 -9.30
C ARG A 423 9.38 -0.44 -8.27
N GLY A 424 8.43 -1.35 -8.36
CA GLY A 424 7.34 -1.43 -7.40
C GLY A 424 6.53 -2.72 -7.57
N ILE A 425 5.87 -3.11 -6.49
CA ILE A 425 4.96 -4.27 -6.47
C ILE A 425 3.67 -3.99 -7.25
N TYR A 426 3.32 -2.72 -7.48
CA TYR A 426 2.16 -2.30 -8.26
C TYR A 426 2.60 -1.84 -9.65
N GLY A 427 2.62 -2.76 -10.60
CA GLY A 427 3.18 -2.54 -11.94
C GLY A 427 2.46 -1.47 -12.78
N THR A 428 1.20 -1.16 -12.47
CA THR A 428 0.38 -0.15 -13.16
C THR A 428 0.48 1.24 -12.53
N GLN A 429 1.22 1.38 -11.42
CA GLN A 429 1.54 2.66 -10.82
C GLN A 429 2.21 3.58 -11.86
N ARG A 430 1.69 4.79 -12.05
CA ARG A 430 2.24 5.77 -13.01
C ARG A 430 3.40 6.52 -12.42
N ILE A 431 4.34 6.95 -13.26
CA ILE A 431 5.44 7.83 -12.89
C ILE A 431 5.03 9.25 -13.25
N ASP A 432 4.76 10.08 -12.25
CA ASP A 432 4.45 11.49 -12.43
C ASP A 432 5.74 12.34 -12.26
N SER A 433 6.50 12.06 -11.19
CA SER A 433 7.83 12.64 -10.97
C SER A 433 8.85 11.53 -10.76
N PRO A 434 9.88 11.42 -11.61
CA PRO A 434 10.88 10.37 -11.49
C PRO A 434 11.75 10.56 -10.23
N LYS A 435 12.19 9.44 -9.68
CA LYS A 435 13.16 9.38 -8.59
C LYS A 435 14.57 9.59 -9.16
N GLY A 436 15.08 10.81 -9.17
CA GLY A 436 16.41 11.05 -9.67
C GLY A 436 16.56 12.36 -10.43
N PRO A 437 17.60 12.51 -11.26
CA PRO A 437 17.90 13.76 -11.95
C PRO A 437 16.75 14.23 -12.84
N VAL A 438 16.50 15.54 -12.82
CA VAL A 438 15.38 16.20 -13.51
C VAL A 438 15.33 15.94 -15.03
N HIS A 439 16.48 15.69 -15.67
CA HIS A 439 16.52 15.37 -17.10
C HIS A 439 15.83 14.05 -17.49
N LEU A 440 15.59 13.16 -16.53
CA LEU A 440 14.82 11.92 -16.76
C LEU A 440 13.30 12.14 -16.76
N ILE A 441 12.81 13.34 -16.40
CA ILE A 441 11.38 13.63 -16.30
C ILE A 441 10.68 13.42 -17.64
N ALA A 442 11.23 13.98 -18.71
CA ALA A 442 10.65 13.89 -20.06
C ALA A 442 10.57 12.44 -20.56
N ASP A 443 11.52 11.58 -20.17
CA ASP A 443 11.61 10.20 -20.63
C ASP A 443 10.66 9.25 -19.90
N TYR A 444 10.27 9.57 -18.65
CA TYR A 444 9.53 8.65 -17.77
C TYR A 444 8.13 9.13 -17.38
N SER A 445 7.83 10.43 -17.54
CA SER A 445 6.54 10.99 -17.15
C SER A 445 5.38 10.33 -17.88
N GLY A 446 4.35 9.93 -17.15
CA GLY A 446 3.15 9.27 -17.67
C GLY A 446 3.30 7.77 -17.97
N MET A 447 4.51 7.20 -17.89
CA MET A 447 4.71 5.76 -18.06
C MET A 447 4.28 4.99 -16.81
N THR A 448 3.82 3.74 -17.02
CA THR A 448 3.66 2.79 -15.92
C THR A 448 5.00 2.12 -15.59
N LEU A 449 5.15 1.61 -14.37
CA LEU A 449 6.34 0.85 -13.97
C LEU A 449 6.55 -0.39 -14.86
N ASN A 450 5.47 -1.04 -15.30
CA ASN A 450 5.52 -2.17 -16.22
C ASN A 450 6.14 -1.78 -17.58
N HIS A 451 5.72 -0.66 -18.18
CA HIS A 451 6.27 -0.18 -19.44
C HIS A 451 7.76 0.15 -19.32
N LEU A 452 8.17 0.79 -18.22
CA LEU A 452 9.58 1.07 -17.99
C LEU A 452 10.39 -0.22 -17.81
N GLY A 453 9.84 -1.21 -17.11
CA GLY A 453 10.45 -2.54 -16.97
C GLY A 453 10.67 -3.25 -18.31
N GLN A 454 9.70 -3.18 -19.21
CA GLN A 454 9.80 -3.75 -20.57
C GLN A 454 10.88 -3.04 -21.40
N ARG A 455 10.92 -1.69 -21.42
CA ARG A 455 11.97 -0.92 -22.09
C ARG A 455 13.37 -1.29 -21.60
N ARG A 456 13.57 -1.45 -20.28
CA ARG A 456 14.87 -1.86 -19.71
C ARG A 456 15.31 -3.26 -20.13
N ARG A 457 14.39 -4.18 -20.39
CA ARG A 457 14.72 -5.53 -20.90
C ARG A 457 15.10 -5.46 -22.37
N GLN A 458 14.33 -4.75 -23.20
CA GLN A 458 14.62 -4.57 -24.63
C GLN A 458 15.94 -3.83 -24.90
N ALA A 459 16.41 -2.97 -23.98
CA ALA A 459 17.69 -2.28 -24.10
C ALA A 459 18.91 -3.14 -23.70
N LYS A 460 18.68 -4.36 -23.16
CA LYS A 460 19.73 -5.31 -22.77
C LYS A 460 19.91 -6.44 -23.77
N ASP A 461 18.90 -6.65 -24.62
CA ASP A 461 18.93 -7.58 -25.76
C ASP A 461 19.45 -6.84 -27.01
#